data_c0b28d361dc7f03e953dd647d8140975
#
_entry.id   c0b28d361dc7f03e953dd647d8140975
#
_cell.length_a   1.000
_cell.length_b   1.000
_cell.length_c   1.000
_cell.angle_alpha   90.00
_cell.angle_beta   90.00
_cell.angle_gamma   90.00
#
_symmetry.space_group_name_H-M   'P 1'
#
loop_
_entity.id
_entity.type
_entity.pdbx_description
1 polymer ?
#
loop_
_entity_poly.entity_id
_entity_poly.type
_entity_poly.pdbx_seq_one_letter_code
_entity_poly.pdbx_strand_id
1 'polypeptide(L)'
;MKHILLIATVVSSLAAALLFAPAPSIQAQSRGAVRPAPRTSDGKPDFTGVYQGGSTKRGDWDFQVPSDQPGVPTAATQAAVTSQARRDPIPFQPWAREKAQEYVNLRSINDPTSRCLPGPSPRSNSVALFPIQFVQTPKQIVILYEYFNVFRLIPLDQKSHPDDLEPSFLGHSIGHWEGNTLVVDIVGFNDKGWVLSGGIFHSDALHITERYTRVDHDTINYEATIEDKKVFTQPFKTSTTMMLREGERLREYICPENNEDVLRLEKLLDSPELFKRNPAAPKPQ
;
A
#
# COMPACT_ATOMS: atom_id res chain seq x y z
N MET A 1 1.04 39.75 -73.95
CA MET A 1 0.43 40.03 -72.62
C MET A 1 -0.89 39.29 -72.48
N LYS A 2 -0.92 37.94 -72.55
CA LYS A 2 -2.17 37.13 -72.37
C LYS A 2 -1.97 35.77 -71.69
N HIS A 3 -0.90 35.58 -70.88
CA HIS A 3 -0.63 34.31 -70.23
C HIS A 3 -0.40 34.40 -68.69
N ILE A 4 -0.75 35.51 -68.02
CA ILE A 4 -0.52 35.70 -66.57
C ILE A 4 -1.82 35.63 -65.77
N LEU A 5 -3.00 35.41 -66.36
CA LEU A 5 -4.29 35.47 -65.65
C LEU A 5 -4.93 34.11 -65.35
N LEU A 6 -4.24 32.98 -65.56
CA LEU A 6 -4.84 31.64 -65.38
C LEU A 6 -4.22 30.83 -64.28
N ILE A 7 -3.27 31.38 -63.52
CA ILE A 7 -2.64 30.64 -62.38
C ILE A 7 -3.18 31.08 -60.98
N ALA A 8 -3.92 32.18 -60.92
CA ALA A 8 -4.40 32.71 -59.62
C ALA A 8 -5.72 32.09 -59.08
N THR A 9 -6.41 31.28 -59.89
CA THR A 9 -7.74 30.76 -59.52
C THR A 9 -7.75 29.31 -59.08
N VAL A 10 -6.63 28.57 -59.13
CA VAL A 10 -6.56 27.16 -58.71
C VAL A 10 -6.03 26.98 -57.27
N VAL A 11 -5.40 28.00 -56.71
CA VAL A 11 -4.84 27.89 -55.33
C VAL A 11 -5.85 28.21 -54.24
N SER A 12 -6.98 28.85 -54.54
CA SER A 12 -8.00 29.25 -53.55
C SER A 12 -9.02 28.16 -53.20
N SER A 13 -9.08 27.06 -53.95
CA SER A 13 -10.08 26.00 -53.72
C SER A 13 -9.57 24.81 -52.92
N LEU A 14 -8.28 24.74 -52.57
CA LEU A 14 -7.73 23.66 -51.72
C LEU A 14 -7.67 24.02 -50.25
N ALA A 15 -7.83 25.25 -49.84
CA ALA A 15 -7.72 25.68 -48.45
C ALA A 15 -9.03 25.54 -47.62
N ALA A 16 -10.18 25.30 -48.29
CA ALA A 16 -11.48 25.23 -47.64
C ALA A 16 -11.92 23.78 -47.24
N ALA A 17 -11.22 22.75 -47.72
CA ALA A 17 -11.60 21.35 -47.48
C ALA A 17 -10.99 20.73 -46.21
N LEU A 18 -10.08 21.43 -45.53
CA LEU A 18 -9.39 20.91 -44.33
C LEU A 18 -10.06 21.31 -43.01
N LEU A 19 -11.15 22.09 -43.00
CA LEU A 19 -11.79 22.61 -41.81
C LEU A 19 -12.99 21.77 -41.30
N PHE A 20 -13.34 20.68 -41.98
CA PHE A 20 -14.46 19.80 -41.58
C PHE A 20 -14.08 18.33 -41.45
N ALA A 21 -12.85 18.03 -41.02
CA ALA A 21 -12.58 16.67 -40.52
C ALA A 21 -13.29 16.49 -39.19
N PRO A 22 -14.22 15.52 -39.03
CA PRO A 22 -14.81 15.24 -37.72
C PRO A 22 -13.67 14.85 -36.79
N ALA A 23 -13.61 15.49 -35.61
CA ALA A 23 -12.67 15.12 -34.58
C ALA A 23 -12.81 13.62 -34.31
N PRO A 24 -11.71 12.87 -34.16
CA PRO A 24 -11.80 11.46 -33.80
C PRO A 24 -12.60 11.36 -32.49
N SER A 25 -13.77 10.70 -32.57
CA SER A 25 -14.55 10.38 -31.40
C SER A 25 -13.66 9.52 -30.49
N ILE A 26 -13.29 10.03 -29.32
CA ILE A 26 -12.68 9.25 -28.25
C ILE A 26 -13.76 8.22 -27.87
N GLN A 27 -13.65 7.03 -28.44
CA GLN A 27 -14.46 5.90 -27.98
C GLN A 27 -14.09 5.68 -26.51
N ALA A 28 -15.04 5.99 -25.64
CA ALA A 28 -14.95 5.58 -24.25
C ALA A 28 -14.72 4.07 -24.27
N GLN A 29 -13.54 3.62 -23.83
CA GLN A 29 -13.26 2.20 -23.67
C GLN A 29 -14.37 1.64 -22.77
N SER A 30 -15.21 0.79 -23.31
CA SER A 30 -16.21 0.07 -22.54
C SER A 30 -15.49 -0.65 -21.41
N ARG A 31 -15.86 -0.34 -20.17
CA ARG A 31 -15.41 -1.15 -19.01
C ARG A 31 -15.78 -2.58 -19.34
N GLY A 32 -14.78 -3.44 -19.53
CA GLY A 32 -15.00 -4.86 -19.78
C GLY A 32 -15.91 -5.43 -18.70
N ALA A 33 -16.74 -6.41 -19.05
CA ALA A 33 -17.60 -7.06 -18.09
C ALA A 33 -16.81 -7.55 -16.88
N VAL A 34 -17.29 -7.25 -15.67
CA VAL A 34 -16.66 -7.68 -14.41
C VAL A 34 -16.64 -9.21 -14.41
N ARG A 35 -15.44 -9.81 -14.40
CA ARG A 35 -15.26 -11.25 -14.31
C ARG A 35 -15.61 -11.71 -12.89
N PRO A 36 -16.38 -12.79 -12.69
CA PRO A 36 -16.72 -13.26 -11.35
C PRO A 36 -15.46 -13.75 -10.60
N ALA A 37 -15.49 -13.67 -9.28
CA ALA A 37 -14.42 -14.20 -8.43
C ALA A 37 -14.26 -15.72 -8.67
N PRO A 38 -13.04 -16.22 -8.95
CA PRO A 38 -12.79 -17.64 -9.10
C PRO A 38 -13.00 -18.37 -7.77
N ARG A 39 -13.27 -19.68 -7.86
CA ARG A 39 -13.48 -20.53 -6.69
C ARG A 39 -12.63 -21.77 -6.74
N THR A 40 -12.23 -22.23 -5.58
CA THR A 40 -11.58 -23.51 -5.35
C THR A 40 -12.59 -24.67 -5.52
N SER A 41 -12.11 -25.89 -5.58
CA SER A 41 -12.95 -27.08 -5.72
C SER A 41 -13.93 -27.31 -4.57
N ASP A 42 -13.63 -26.79 -3.38
CA ASP A 42 -14.51 -26.77 -2.19
C ASP A 42 -15.46 -25.57 -2.13
N GLY A 43 -15.51 -24.78 -3.21
CA GLY A 43 -16.44 -23.66 -3.38
C GLY A 43 -16.06 -22.37 -2.66
N LYS A 44 -14.91 -22.32 -1.98
CA LYS A 44 -14.40 -21.09 -1.37
C LYS A 44 -13.85 -20.14 -2.43
N PRO A 45 -13.81 -18.82 -2.19
CA PRO A 45 -13.10 -17.92 -3.08
C PRO A 45 -11.63 -18.36 -3.21
N ASP A 46 -11.12 -18.38 -4.43
CA ASP A 46 -9.72 -18.70 -4.69
C ASP A 46 -8.90 -17.41 -4.65
N PHE A 47 -8.01 -17.28 -3.68
CA PHE A 47 -7.10 -16.14 -3.53
C PHE A 47 -5.76 -16.35 -4.23
N THR A 48 -5.49 -17.54 -4.80
CA THR A 48 -4.21 -17.84 -5.44
C THR A 48 -3.87 -16.81 -6.51
N GLY A 49 -2.66 -16.24 -6.43
CA GLY A 49 -2.19 -15.24 -7.39
C GLY A 49 -1.27 -14.21 -6.77
N VAL A 50 -0.73 -13.35 -7.63
CA VAL A 50 0.10 -12.20 -7.24
C VAL A 50 -0.76 -10.96 -7.26
N TYR A 51 -0.70 -10.17 -6.20
CA TYR A 51 -1.53 -8.98 -6.02
C TYR A 51 -0.67 -7.78 -5.65
N GLN A 52 -1.14 -6.61 -6.06
CA GLN A 52 -0.57 -5.32 -5.67
C GLN A 52 -1.54 -4.61 -4.73
N GLY A 53 -1.10 -4.32 -3.50
CA GLY A 53 -1.88 -3.54 -2.54
C GLY A 53 -1.80 -2.03 -2.81
N GLY A 54 -2.68 -1.26 -2.19
CA GLY A 54 -2.64 0.21 -2.21
C GLY A 54 -3.11 0.86 -3.50
N SER A 55 -3.53 0.10 -4.53
CA SER A 55 -4.06 0.64 -5.78
C SER A 55 -5.54 0.35 -5.93
N THR A 56 -6.30 1.35 -6.33
CA THR A 56 -7.73 1.24 -6.64
C THR A 56 -8.01 1.00 -8.10
N LYS A 57 -6.97 1.05 -8.97
CA LYS A 57 -7.11 0.87 -10.41
C LYS A 57 -5.96 0.05 -10.97
N ARG A 58 -6.28 -0.86 -11.89
CA ARG A 58 -5.28 -1.64 -12.64
C ARG A 58 -4.37 -0.68 -13.42
N GLY A 59 -3.06 -0.71 -13.10
CA GLY A 59 -2.07 0.15 -13.75
C GLY A 59 -1.90 1.55 -13.16
N ASP A 60 -2.78 1.99 -12.25
CA ASP A 60 -2.54 3.19 -11.46
C ASP A 60 -1.66 2.82 -10.27
N TRP A 61 -0.44 3.24 -10.34
CA TRP A 61 0.40 3.37 -9.17
C TRP A 61 -0.08 4.63 -8.46
N ASP A 62 -0.69 4.51 -7.28
CA ASP A 62 -1.14 5.68 -6.47
C ASP A 62 0.04 6.59 -6.04
N PHE A 63 1.22 6.29 -6.54
CA PHE A 63 2.42 7.11 -6.53
C PHE A 63 2.70 7.75 -7.89
N GLN A 64 1.70 8.25 -8.58
CA GLN A 64 1.96 9.32 -9.54
C GLN A 64 2.31 10.58 -8.73
N VAL A 65 3.58 10.63 -8.38
CA VAL A 65 4.21 11.85 -7.89
C VAL A 65 4.36 12.76 -9.10
N PRO A 66 3.54 13.79 -9.27
CA PRO A 66 3.93 14.88 -10.15
C PRO A 66 5.05 15.61 -9.42
N SER A 67 6.27 15.20 -9.61
CA SER A 67 7.44 15.95 -9.18
C SER A 67 8.38 16.02 -10.37
N ASP A 68 8.73 17.19 -10.71
CA ASP A 68 9.82 17.56 -11.58
C ASP A 68 11.18 17.10 -11.04
N GLN A 69 11.18 16.45 -9.86
CA GLN A 69 12.38 15.89 -9.24
C GLN A 69 12.17 14.41 -8.88
N PRO A 70 12.91 13.49 -9.51
CA PRO A 70 12.85 12.06 -9.17
C PRO A 70 13.26 11.82 -7.71
N GLY A 71 12.41 11.13 -6.96
CA GLY A 71 12.73 10.62 -5.62
C GLY A 71 12.30 11.50 -4.44
N VAL A 72 11.66 12.65 -4.65
CA VAL A 72 11.12 13.46 -3.54
C VAL A 72 9.62 13.22 -3.39
N PRO A 73 9.14 12.72 -2.23
CA PRO A 73 7.71 12.60 -1.98
C PRO A 73 7.05 13.97 -2.02
N THR A 74 6.08 14.18 -2.90
CA THR A 74 5.32 15.44 -2.92
C THR A 74 4.39 15.53 -1.72
N ALA A 75 3.98 16.76 -1.37
CA ALA A 75 2.95 17.01 -0.36
C ALA A 75 1.65 16.24 -0.67
N ALA A 76 1.37 15.91 -1.92
CA ALA A 76 0.21 15.12 -2.34
C ALA A 76 0.37 13.63 -2.01
N THR A 77 1.56 13.02 -2.16
CA THR A 77 1.83 11.63 -1.74
C THR A 77 1.86 11.49 -0.22
N GLN A 78 2.42 12.46 0.48
CA GLN A 78 2.28 12.52 1.94
C GLN A 78 0.83 12.74 2.35
N ALA A 79 0.05 13.53 1.60
CA ALA A 79 -1.36 13.73 1.84
C ALA A 79 -2.20 12.50 1.50
N ALA A 80 -1.84 11.67 0.52
CA ALA A 80 -2.55 10.43 0.20
C ALA A 80 -2.32 9.36 1.28
N VAL A 81 -1.09 9.16 1.74
CA VAL A 81 -0.78 8.28 2.87
C VAL A 81 -1.40 8.80 4.18
N THR A 82 -1.49 10.12 4.36
CA THR A 82 -2.13 10.75 5.52
C THR A 82 -3.63 10.99 5.34
N SER A 83 -4.19 10.89 4.14
CA SER A 83 -5.61 11.22 3.89
C SER A 83 -6.58 10.17 4.46
N GLN A 84 -6.18 8.90 4.53
CA GLN A 84 -6.94 7.89 5.26
C GLN A 84 -6.83 8.10 6.78
N ALA A 85 -5.64 8.45 7.27
CA ALA A 85 -5.43 8.85 8.67
C ALA A 85 -6.06 10.20 9.06
N ARG A 86 -6.46 11.02 8.08
CA ARG A 86 -7.13 12.31 8.34
C ARG A 86 -8.65 12.22 8.45
N ARG A 87 -9.26 11.13 7.99
CA ARG A 87 -10.73 10.98 8.10
C ARG A 87 -11.14 10.61 9.51
N ASP A 88 -10.34 9.76 10.17
CA ASP A 88 -10.51 9.42 11.58
C ASP A 88 -9.14 9.49 12.26
N PRO A 89 -8.93 10.43 13.19
CA PRO A 89 -7.64 10.56 13.86
C PRO A 89 -7.32 9.26 14.62
N ILE A 90 -6.08 8.77 14.47
CA ILE A 90 -5.62 7.59 15.21
C ILE A 90 -5.86 7.80 16.71
N PRO A 91 -6.57 6.90 17.37
CA PRO A 91 -7.01 7.05 18.76
C PRO A 91 -5.89 6.72 19.75
N PHE A 92 -4.75 7.41 19.66
CA PHE A 92 -3.63 7.21 20.56
C PHE A 92 -3.98 7.53 22.04
N GLN A 93 -3.40 6.75 22.94
CA GLN A 93 -3.23 7.16 24.34
C GLN A 93 -2.44 8.49 24.40
N PRO A 94 -2.62 9.35 25.41
CA PRO A 94 -1.93 10.63 25.49
C PRO A 94 -0.41 10.53 25.31
N TRP A 95 0.25 9.65 26.06
CA TRP A 95 1.69 9.42 25.97
C TRP A 95 2.13 8.90 24.59
N ALA A 96 1.32 8.05 23.96
CA ALA A 96 1.63 7.47 22.67
C ALA A 96 1.49 8.51 21.53
N ARG A 97 0.59 9.45 21.68
CA ARG A 97 0.43 10.60 20.76
C ARG A 97 1.69 11.48 20.78
N GLU A 98 2.21 11.77 21.95
CA GLU A 98 3.44 12.56 22.09
C GLU A 98 4.62 11.84 21.42
N LYS A 99 4.78 10.54 21.65
CA LYS A 99 5.80 9.72 21.01
C LYS A 99 5.63 9.62 19.49
N ALA A 100 4.42 9.43 19.00
CA ALA A 100 4.15 9.44 17.57
C ALA A 100 4.48 10.79 16.93
N GLN A 101 4.18 11.91 17.62
CA GLN A 101 4.53 13.26 17.16
C GLN A 101 6.05 13.46 17.13
N GLU A 102 6.79 12.92 18.10
CA GLU A 102 8.25 12.91 18.08
C GLU A 102 8.78 12.21 16.81
N TYR A 103 8.28 11.03 16.49
CA TYR A 103 8.66 10.31 15.27
C TYR A 103 8.38 11.12 14.00
N VAL A 104 7.24 11.81 13.94
CA VAL A 104 6.89 12.70 12.82
C VAL A 104 7.87 13.88 12.75
N ASN A 105 8.21 14.49 13.89
CA ASN A 105 9.15 15.61 13.96
C ASN A 105 10.56 15.21 13.49
N LEU A 106 10.97 13.98 13.78
CA LEU A 106 12.18 13.36 13.30
C LEU A 106 12.07 12.84 11.84
N ARG A 107 11.02 13.23 11.11
CA ARG A 107 10.76 12.79 9.73
C ARG A 107 10.75 11.27 9.57
N SER A 108 10.26 10.56 10.59
CA SER A 108 10.20 9.11 10.62
C SER A 108 11.54 8.38 10.41
N ILE A 109 12.66 9.04 10.74
CA ILE A 109 14.00 8.43 10.64
C ILE A 109 14.13 7.17 11.52
N ASN A 110 13.31 7.10 12.58
CA ASN A 110 13.23 5.95 13.48
C ASN A 110 12.34 4.83 12.94
N ASP A 111 11.85 4.95 11.70
CA ASP A 111 11.05 3.90 11.10
C ASP A 111 11.85 2.60 11.00
N PRO A 112 11.38 1.50 11.61
CA PRO A 112 12.11 0.23 11.59
C PRO A 112 12.37 -0.29 10.18
N THR A 113 11.51 0.03 9.20
CA THR A 113 11.68 -0.42 7.81
C THR A 113 12.90 0.19 7.15
N SER A 114 13.37 1.36 7.59
CA SER A 114 14.63 1.94 7.11
C SER A 114 15.86 1.14 7.54
N ARG A 115 15.71 0.27 8.54
CA ARG A 115 16.73 -0.69 9.02
C ARG A 115 16.41 -2.13 8.61
N CYS A 116 15.65 -2.30 7.54
CA CYS A 116 15.27 -3.60 7.02
C CYS A 116 14.48 -4.48 7.98
N LEU A 117 13.77 -3.89 8.94
CA LEU A 117 12.86 -4.61 9.82
C LEU A 117 11.44 -4.55 9.25
N PRO A 118 10.77 -5.70 9.05
CA PRO A 118 9.43 -5.71 8.49
C PRO A 118 8.41 -5.11 9.47
N GLY A 119 7.39 -4.46 8.93
CA GLY A 119 6.21 -4.06 9.70
C GLY A 119 5.17 -5.17 9.74
N PRO A 120 4.34 -5.24 10.79
CA PRO A 120 3.17 -6.11 10.79
C PRO A 120 2.17 -5.72 9.69
N SER A 121 1.20 -6.59 9.40
CA SER A 121 0.04 -6.14 8.66
C SER A 121 -0.78 -5.15 9.53
N PRO A 122 -1.51 -4.18 8.98
CA PRO A 122 -1.79 -3.96 7.56
C PRO A 122 -0.67 -3.29 6.78
N ARG A 123 0.41 -2.83 7.43
CA ARG A 123 1.48 -2.12 6.74
C ARG A 123 2.07 -2.92 5.58
N SER A 124 2.44 -4.18 5.82
CA SER A 124 3.01 -5.04 4.77
C SER A 124 2.02 -5.32 3.63
N ASN A 125 0.72 -5.30 3.89
CA ASN A 125 -0.33 -5.49 2.89
C ASN A 125 -0.62 -4.22 2.06
N SER A 126 -0.17 -3.05 2.52
CA SER A 126 -0.51 -1.75 1.93
C SER A 126 0.65 -1.13 1.15
N VAL A 127 1.80 -1.81 1.03
CA VAL A 127 2.95 -1.27 0.31
C VAL A 127 2.73 -1.42 -1.19
N ALA A 128 2.33 -0.33 -1.83
CA ALA A 128 1.97 -0.32 -3.24
C ALA A 128 3.12 -0.66 -4.21
N LEU A 129 4.38 -0.57 -3.77
CA LEU A 129 5.55 -0.84 -4.61
C LEU A 129 5.91 -2.32 -4.70
N PHE A 130 5.50 -3.13 -3.73
CA PHE A 130 5.91 -4.52 -3.62
C PHE A 130 4.69 -5.43 -3.70
N PRO A 131 4.66 -6.36 -4.66
CA PRO A 131 3.58 -7.33 -4.77
C PRO A 131 3.62 -8.35 -3.63
N ILE A 132 2.46 -8.95 -3.38
CA ILE A 132 2.28 -10.06 -2.47
C ILE A 132 1.68 -11.24 -3.24
N GLN A 133 2.01 -12.45 -2.84
CA GLN A 133 1.47 -13.66 -3.46
C GLN A 133 0.70 -14.49 -2.44
N PHE A 134 -0.52 -14.83 -2.79
CA PHE A 134 -1.31 -15.80 -2.06
C PHE A 134 -1.12 -17.20 -2.67
N VAL A 135 -0.84 -18.17 -1.81
CA VAL A 135 -0.85 -19.60 -2.14
C VAL A 135 -1.88 -20.27 -1.24
N GLN A 136 -2.98 -20.69 -1.82
CA GLN A 136 -4.11 -21.26 -1.10
C GLN A 136 -4.17 -22.78 -1.23
N THR A 137 -4.38 -23.44 -0.10
CA THR A 137 -4.71 -24.85 0.00
C THR A 137 -5.97 -25.02 0.86
N PRO A 138 -6.60 -26.21 0.89
CA PRO A 138 -7.78 -26.43 1.76
C PRO A 138 -7.52 -26.24 3.26
N LYS A 139 -6.27 -26.37 3.71
CA LYS A 139 -5.90 -26.35 5.14
C LYS A 139 -5.19 -25.08 5.56
N GLN A 140 -4.61 -24.33 4.63
CA GLN A 140 -3.85 -23.13 4.96
C GLN A 140 -3.75 -22.17 3.78
N ILE A 141 -3.57 -20.91 4.08
CA ILE A 141 -3.17 -19.88 3.14
C ILE A 141 -1.77 -19.41 3.52
N VAL A 142 -0.89 -19.29 2.54
CA VAL A 142 0.43 -18.69 2.68
C VAL A 142 0.41 -17.36 1.96
N ILE A 143 0.82 -16.29 2.64
CA ILE A 143 1.05 -14.98 2.02
C ILE A 143 2.56 -14.76 1.97
N LEU A 144 3.09 -14.65 0.76
CA LEU A 144 4.49 -14.33 0.48
C LEU A 144 4.57 -12.85 0.16
N TYR A 145 5.49 -12.14 0.79
CA TYR A 145 5.74 -10.72 0.57
C TYR A 145 7.08 -10.54 -0.15
N GLU A 146 7.09 -9.85 -1.28
CA GLU A 146 8.34 -9.43 -1.91
C GLU A 146 9.10 -8.50 -0.97
N TYR A 147 8.38 -7.59 -0.30
CA TYR A 147 8.96 -6.67 0.67
C TYR A 147 9.54 -7.43 1.87
N PHE A 148 10.84 -7.32 2.06
CA PHE A 148 11.65 -8.05 3.07
C PHE A 148 11.74 -9.57 2.90
N ASN A 149 11.23 -10.17 1.82
CA ASN A 149 11.21 -11.63 1.61
C ASN A 149 10.65 -12.41 2.81
N VAL A 150 9.60 -11.90 3.42
CA VAL A 150 8.93 -12.53 4.54
C VAL A 150 7.65 -13.25 4.09
N PHE A 151 7.16 -14.14 4.94
CA PHE A 151 5.92 -14.86 4.66
C PHE A 151 5.06 -15.00 5.93
N ARG A 152 3.78 -15.24 5.72
CA ARG A 152 2.82 -15.58 6.78
C ARG A 152 2.14 -16.89 6.45
N LEU A 153 2.07 -17.76 7.46
CA LEU A 153 1.26 -18.98 7.40
C LEU A 153 -0.06 -18.71 8.14
N ILE A 154 -1.16 -19.05 7.51
CA ILE A 154 -2.51 -18.88 8.04
C ILE A 154 -3.20 -20.24 8.01
N PRO A 155 -3.06 -21.07 9.08
CA PRO A 155 -3.82 -22.29 9.22
C PRO A 155 -5.33 -21.99 9.25
N LEU A 156 -6.13 -22.84 8.60
CA LEU A 156 -7.59 -22.71 8.52
C LEU A 156 -8.31 -23.74 9.42
N ASP A 157 -7.57 -24.65 10.01
CA ASP A 157 -8.05 -25.73 10.89
C ASP A 157 -7.74 -25.50 12.36
N GLN A 158 -6.98 -24.46 12.72
CA GLN A 158 -6.71 -24.06 14.09
C GLN A 158 -7.83 -23.17 14.64
N LYS A 159 -8.21 -23.41 15.91
CA LYS A 159 -9.30 -22.66 16.58
C LYS A 159 -8.79 -21.66 17.62
N SER A 160 -7.56 -21.79 18.06
CA SER A 160 -6.92 -20.90 19.03
C SER A 160 -5.44 -20.76 18.75
N HIS A 161 -4.88 -19.66 19.19
CA HIS A 161 -3.44 -19.47 19.23
C HIS A 161 -2.81 -20.33 20.33
N PRO A 162 -1.55 -20.80 20.15
CA PRO A 162 -0.78 -21.42 21.23
C PRO A 162 -0.54 -20.44 22.39
N ASP A 163 -0.48 -20.97 23.62
CA ASP A 163 -0.24 -20.14 24.81
C ASP A 163 1.23 -19.69 24.95
N ASP A 164 2.16 -20.40 24.29
CA ASP A 164 3.62 -20.22 24.36
C ASP A 164 4.22 -19.54 23.12
N LEU A 165 3.52 -18.58 22.54
CA LEU A 165 3.98 -17.88 21.34
C LEU A 165 5.24 -17.07 21.59
N GLU A 166 6.28 -17.31 20.78
CA GLU A 166 7.39 -16.39 20.66
C GLU A 166 6.99 -15.14 19.85
N PRO A 167 7.14 -13.92 20.42
CA PRO A 167 6.78 -12.69 19.72
C PRO A 167 7.60 -12.49 18.43
N SER A 168 6.92 -12.15 17.34
CA SER A 168 7.55 -11.94 16.05
C SER A 168 7.09 -10.63 15.39
N PHE A 169 7.74 -10.22 14.29
CA PHE A 169 7.35 -9.01 13.54
C PHE A 169 5.97 -9.14 12.88
N LEU A 170 5.61 -10.34 12.44
CA LEU A 170 4.36 -10.57 11.69
C LEU A 170 3.28 -11.23 12.54
N GLY A 171 3.59 -11.55 13.81
CA GLY A 171 2.68 -12.24 14.71
C GLY A 171 2.41 -13.69 14.29
N HIS A 172 1.53 -14.34 15.03
CA HIS A 172 0.97 -15.65 14.72
C HIS A 172 -0.46 -15.48 14.20
N SER A 173 -0.75 -16.08 13.05
CA SER A 173 -2.03 -15.94 12.35
C SER A 173 -2.82 -17.25 12.39
N ILE A 174 -4.13 -17.16 12.61
CA ILE A 174 -5.09 -18.24 12.36
C ILE A 174 -6.22 -17.69 11.50
N GLY A 175 -6.79 -18.51 10.61
CA GLY A 175 -7.81 -18.08 9.68
C GLY A 175 -9.07 -18.94 9.70
N HIS A 176 -10.20 -18.31 9.35
CA HIS A 176 -11.44 -19.03 9.11
C HIS A 176 -12.27 -18.31 8.03
N TRP A 177 -13.25 -19.03 7.50
CA TRP A 177 -14.13 -18.48 6.47
C TRP A 177 -15.46 -17.99 7.07
N GLU A 178 -15.81 -16.74 6.77
CA GLU A 178 -17.14 -16.19 6.96
C GLU A 178 -17.78 -15.96 5.58
N GLY A 179 -18.52 -16.92 5.09
CA GLY A 179 -19.07 -16.90 3.74
C GLY A 179 -17.97 -16.81 2.68
N ASN A 180 -17.88 -15.67 1.99
CA ASN A 180 -16.87 -15.38 0.95
C ASN A 180 -15.67 -14.57 1.47
N THR A 181 -15.60 -14.30 2.76
CA THR A 181 -14.54 -13.54 3.39
C THR A 181 -13.64 -14.46 4.20
N LEU A 182 -12.33 -14.39 3.96
CA LEU A 182 -11.32 -14.94 4.84
C LEU A 182 -11.13 -13.96 5.99
N VAL A 183 -11.32 -14.41 7.21
CA VAL A 183 -11.03 -13.66 8.44
C VAL A 183 -9.77 -14.24 9.06
N VAL A 184 -8.82 -13.38 9.39
CA VAL A 184 -7.54 -13.76 9.98
C VAL A 184 -7.36 -13.05 11.30
N ASP A 185 -7.15 -13.81 12.35
CA ASP A 185 -6.85 -13.33 13.69
C ASP A 185 -5.34 -13.41 13.94
N ILE A 186 -4.75 -12.34 14.50
CA ILE A 186 -3.29 -12.22 14.60
C ILE A 186 -2.91 -11.63 15.95
N VAL A 187 -2.08 -12.37 16.69
CA VAL A 187 -1.51 -12.00 17.99
C VAL A 187 -0.02 -12.34 18.04
N GLY A 188 0.64 -12.11 19.18
CA GLY A 188 2.04 -12.51 19.38
C GLY A 188 3.03 -11.66 18.61
N PHE A 189 2.77 -10.35 18.53
CA PHE A 189 3.69 -9.40 17.93
C PHE A 189 4.80 -9.00 18.92
N ASN A 190 6.01 -8.77 18.40
CA ASN A 190 7.02 -8.01 19.13
C ASN A 190 6.70 -6.50 19.02
N ASP A 191 7.34 -5.67 19.85
CA ASP A 191 7.14 -4.21 19.88
C ASP A 191 8.10 -3.43 18.96
N LYS A 192 8.75 -4.09 18.00
CA LYS A 192 9.85 -3.54 17.20
C LYS A 192 9.42 -2.96 15.87
N GLY A 193 8.15 -3.13 15.50
CA GLY A 193 7.59 -2.66 14.23
C GLY A 193 6.72 -1.41 14.36
N TRP A 194 6.30 -0.86 13.23
CA TRP A 194 5.20 0.10 13.15
C TRP A 194 4.04 -0.53 12.38
N VAL A 195 2.84 -0.43 12.94
CA VAL A 195 1.63 -1.01 12.33
C VAL A 195 1.19 -0.26 11.06
N LEU A 196 1.53 1.04 10.98
CA LEU A 196 1.39 1.87 9.79
C LEU A 196 2.58 2.84 9.71
N SER A 197 2.82 3.40 8.53
CA SER A 197 3.84 4.44 8.33
C SER A 197 3.50 5.72 9.12
N GLY A 198 4.50 6.58 9.30
CA GLY A 198 4.29 7.88 9.95
C GLY A 198 4.26 7.82 11.47
N GLY A 199 4.99 6.89 12.09
CA GLY A 199 5.13 6.81 13.54
C GLY A 199 3.99 6.10 14.26
N ILE A 200 3.14 5.37 13.54
CA ILE A 200 2.05 4.61 14.14
C ILE A 200 2.61 3.27 14.62
N PHE A 201 3.25 3.33 15.77
CA PHE A 201 3.86 2.18 16.44
C PHE A 201 2.81 1.38 17.23
N HIS A 202 3.24 0.25 17.76
CA HIS A 202 2.44 -0.63 18.59
C HIS A 202 3.28 -1.21 19.74
N SER A 203 2.63 -1.91 20.66
CA SER A 203 3.26 -2.70 21.72
C SER A 203 3.13 -4.21 21.44
N ASP A 204 3.61 -5.00 22.37
CA ASP A 204 3.42 -6.46 22.44
C ASP A 204 1.95 -6.87 22.64
N ALA A 205 1.08 -5.93 23.03
CA ALA A 205 -0.36 -6.16 23.17
C ALA A 205 -1.15 -5.97 21.87
N LEU A 206 -0.45 -5.79 20.73
CA LEU A 206 -1.10 -5.66 19.45
C LEU A 206 -1.92 -6.90 19.10
N HIS A 207 -3.16 -6.67 18.69
CA HIS A 207 -4.06 -7.65 18.14
C HIS A 207 -4.63 -7.09 16.83
N ILE A 208 -4.62 -7.88 15.78
CA ILE A 208 -5.14 -7.48 14.48
C ILE A 208 -6.14 -8.53 13.98
N THR A 209 -7.30 -8.05 13.56
CA THR A 209 -8.27 -8.87 12.81
C THR A 209 -8.31 -8.38 11.38
N GLU A 210 -7.95 -9.23 10.43
CA GLU A 210 -7.98 -8.92 9.00
C GLU A 210 -9.18 -9.59 8.31
N ARG A 211 -9.67 -8.93 7.27
CA ARG A 211 -10.75 -9.44 6.43
C ARG A 211 -10.38 -9.28 4.96
N TYR A 212 -10.31 -10.40 4.27
CA TYR A 212 -10.04 -10.44 2.82
C TYR A 212 -11.29 -10.92 2.10
N THR A 213 -11.84 -10.07 1.24
CA THR A 213 -13.03 -10.40 0.46
C THR A 213 -12.70 -10.29 -1.03
N ARG A 214 -12.69 -11.42 -1.73
CA ARG A 214 -12.52 -11.41 -3.18
C ARG A 214 -13.84 -11.02 -3.84
N VAL A 215 -13.90 -9.79 -4.37
CA VAL A 215 -15.14 -9.20 -4.91
C VAL A 215 -15.36 -9.55 -6.37
N ASP A 216 -14.29 -9.75 -7.13
CA ASP A 216 -14.29 -10.17 -8.52
C ASP A 216 -13.01 -10.93 -8.86
N HIS A 217 -12.80 -11.22 -10.15
CA HIS A 217 -11.60 -11.94 -10.61
C HIS A 217 -10.30 -11.18 -10.28
N ASP A 218 -10.31 -9.87 -10.33
CA ASP A 218 -9.09 -9.05 -10.26
C ASP A 218 -8.90 -8.40 -8.88
N THR A 219 -9.93 -8.41 -8.01
CA THR A 219 -9.98 -7.52 -6.86
C THR A 219 -10.20 -8.25 -5.54
N ILE A 220 -9.36 -7.98 -4.57
CA ILE A 220 -9.55 -8.31 -3.16
C ILE A 220 -9.72 -7.02 -2.37
N ASN A 221 -10.86 -6.88 -1.68
CA ASN A 221 -11.00 -5.85 -0.64
C ASN A 221 -10.37 -6.36 0.65
N TYR A 222 -9.52 -5.54 1.23
CA TYR A 222 -8.83 -5.81 2.48
C TYR A 222 -9.24 -4.79 3.53
N GLU A 223 -9.57 -5.26 4.72
CA GLU A 223 -9.81 -4.45 5.91
C GLU A 223 -9.03 -5.04 7.09
N ALA A 224 -8.45 -4.19 7.92
CA ALA A 224 -7.85 -4.58 9.18
C ALA A 224 -8.43 -3.76 10.32
N THR A 225 -8.80 -4.43 11.40
CA THR A 225 -9.11 -3.83 12.72
C THR A 225 -7.86 -3.97 13.58
N ILE A 226 -7.39 -2.88 14.15
CA ILE A 226 -6.17 -2.77 14.94
C ILE A 226 -6.54 -2.44 16.37
N GLU A 227 -6.10 -3.27 17.30
CA GLU A 227 -6.32 -3.13 18.73
C GLU A 227 -5.00 -3.21 19.48
N ASP A 228 -4.73 -2.26 20.35
CA ASP A 228 -3.59 -2.27 21.27
C ASP A 228 -3.92 -1.37 22.46
N LYS A 229 -4.38 -1.94 23.54
CA LYS A 229 -4.85 -1.21 24.72
C LYS A 229 -3.76 -0.39 25.42
N LYS A 230 -2.47 -0.73 25.18
CA LYS A 230 -1.34 0.03 25.73
C LYS A 230 -1.11 1.32 24.93
N VAL A 231 -1.37 1.28 23.60
CA VAL A 231 -1.05 2.38 22.68
C VAL A 231 -2.28 3.17 22.23
N PHE A 232 -3.42 2.50 22.05
CA PHE A 232 -4.65 3.12 21.57
C PHE A 232 -5.77 3.10 22.62
N THR A 233 -6.61 4.13 22.61
CA THR A 233 -7.76 4.26 23.51
C THR A 233 -8.95 3.40 23.07
N GLN A 234 -9.01 3.04 21.79
CA GLN A 234 -10.05 2.19 21.20
C GLN A 234 -9.52 1.53 19.92
N PRO A 235 -10.15 0.45 19.43
CA PRO A 235 -9.84 -0.11 18.12
C PRO A 235 -10.07 0.89 17.00
N PHE A 236 -9.29 0.77 15.92
CA PHE A 236 -9.51 1.53 14.70
C PHE A 236 -9.30 0.64 13.48
N LYS A 237 -9.80 1.09 12.32
CA LYS A 237 -9.76 0.32 11.07
C LYS A 237 -8.94 1.01 10.00
N THR A 238 -8.34 0.19 9.14
CA THR A 238 -7.77 0.61 7.88
C THR A 238 -8.21 -0.32 6.78
N SER A 239 -8.26 0.15 5.55
CA SER A 239 -8.66 -0.65 4.40
C SER A 239 -7.86 -0.28 3.17
N THR A 240 -7.69 -1.24 2.28
CA THR A 240 -7.11 -1.03 0.96
C THR A 240 -7.70 -2.05 -0.03
N THR A 241 -7.44 -1.83 -1.31
CA THR A 241 -7.78 -2.77 -2.37
C THR A 241 -6.50 -3.40 -2.91
N MET A 242 -6.54 -4.71 -3.13
CA MET A 242 -5.45 -5.45 -3.76
C MET A 242 -5.89 -5.87 -5.15
N MET A 243 -5.07 -5.54 -6.15
CA MET A 243 -5.36 -5.82 -7.56
C MET A 243 -4.50 -6.98 -8.06
N LEU A 244 -5.14 -7.95 -8.74
CA LEU A 244 -4.46 -9.08 -9.35
C LEU A 244 -3.49 -8.62 -10.44
N ARG A 245 -2.30 -9.19 -10.44
CA ARG A 245 -1.22 -8.95 -11.40
C ARG A 245 -1.00 -10.24 -12.20
N GLU A 246 -1.84 -10.45 -13.21
CA GLU A 246 -1.75 -11.64 -14.06
C GLU A 246 -0.38 -11.76 -14.73
N GLY A 247 0.24 -12.96 -14.64
CA GLY A 247 1.54 -13.24 -15.24
C GLY A 247 2.75 -12.67 -14.49
N GLU A 248 2.53 -11.93 -13.42
CA GLU A 248 3.61 -11.45 -12.56
C GLU A 248 4.06 -12.51 -11.55
N ARG A 249 5.28 -12.36 -11.07
CA ARG A 249 5.89 -13.18 -10.03
C ARG A 249 6.59 -12.29 -9.04
N LEU A 250 6.75 -12.76 -7.81
CA LEU A 250 7.61 -12.10 -6.83
C LEU A 250 9.06 -12.12 -7.31
N ARG A 251 9.78 -11.08 -6.96
CA ARG A 251 11.20 -10.93 -7.23
C ARG A 251 11.97 -11.03 -5.92
N GLU A 252 13.25 -11.28 -6.03
CA GLU A 252 14.13 -11.18 -4.89
C GLU A 252 14.27 -9.70 -4.48
N TYR A 253 14.10 -9.42 -3.19
CA TYR A 253 14.29 -8.11 -2.59
C TYR A 253 15.24 -8.24 -1.40
N ILE A 254 16.44 -7.70 -1.54
CA ILE A 254 17.44 -7.73 -0.48
C ILE A 254 17.59 -6.33 0.08
N CYS A 255 16.87 -6.06 1.16
CA CYS A 255 16.78 -4.73 1.77
C CYS A 255 18.16 -4.10 2.13
N PRO A 256 19.15 -4.83 2.66
CA PRO A 256 20.46 -4.23 2.96
C PRO A 256 21.34 -3.97 1.73
N GLU A 257 20.99 -4.54 0.55
CA GLU A 257 21.78 -4.34 -0.65
C GLU A 257 21.71 -2.88 -1.12
N ASN A 258 22.86 -2.24 -1.22
CA ASN A 258 23.01 -0.81 -1.55
C ASN A 258 22.25 0.15 -0.62
N ASN A 259 21.85 -0.29 0.56
CA ASN A 259 21.17 0.55 1.54
C ASN A 259 22.19 1.37 2.34
N GLU A 260 22.73 2.41 1.72
CA GLU A 260 23.62 3.35 2.39
C GLU A 260 22.92 4.20 3.47
N ASP A 261 21.59 4.24 3.45
CA ASP A 261 20.81 5.05 4.37
C ASP A 261 20.90 4.54 5.80
N VAL A 262 21.11 3.25 6.05
CA VAL A 262 21.28 2.72 7.40
C VAL A 262 22.42 3.43 8.13
N LEU A 263 23.59 3.53 7.50
CA LEU A 263 24.76 4.21 8.09
C LEU A 263 24.56 5.73 8.23
N ARG A 264 23.85 6.35 7.30
CA ARG A 264 23.51 7.77 7.34
C ARG A 264 22.49 8.06 8.45
N LEU A 265 21.50 7.19 8.61
CA LEU A 265 20.45 7.33 9.62
C LEU A 265 21.02 7.19 11.04
N GLU A 266 21.97 6.30 11.27
CA GLU A 266 22.66 6.18 12.57
C GLU A 266 23.39 7.46 12.92
N LYS A 267 24.18 8.01 11.99
CA LYS A 267 24.88 9.29 12.20
C LYS A 267 23.93 10.47 12.44
N LEU A 268 22.76 10.45 11.81
CA LEU A 268 21.77 11.50 12.00
C LEU A 268 21.09 11.40 13.38
N LEU A 269 20.85 10.19 13.90
CA LEU A 269 20.32 10.01 15.25
C LEU A 269 21.29 10.51 16.34
N ASP A 270 22.60 10.42 16.09
CA ASP A 270 23.63 10.95 16.97
C ASP A 270 23.77 12.48 16.90
N SER A 271 23.09 13.11 15.95
CA SER A 271 23.15 14.56 15.70
C SER A 271 21.73 15.19 15.69
N PRO A 272 21.02 15.19 16.83
CA PRO A 272 19.64 15.66 16.91
C PRO A 272 19.44 17.11 16.47
N GLU A 273 20.48 17.94 16.50
CA GLU A 273 20.46 19.33 16.02
C GLU A 273 20.16 19.45 14.51
N LEU A 274 20.47 18.41 13.70
CA LEU A 274 20.18 18.39 12.27
C LEU A 274 18.68 18.30 11.98
N PHE A 275 17.89 17.87 12.95
CA PHE A 275 16.42 17.81 12.87
C PHE A 275 15.73 19.06 13.42
N LYS A 276 16.48 19.94 14.09
CA LYS A 276 15.90 21.21 14.54
C LYS A 276 15.49 21.99 13.29
N ARG A 277 14.22 22.28 13.19
CA ARG A 277 13.64 23.07 12.10
C ARG A 277 14.44 24.36 11.97
N ASN A 278 15.05 24.61 10.81
CA ASN A 278 15.65 25.90 10.53
C ASN A 278 14.55 26.98 10.71
N PRO A 279 14.63 27.87 11.71
CA PRO A 279 13.61 28.88 11.96
C PRO A 279 13.44 29.87 10.80
N ALA A 280 14.39 29.89 9.85
CA ALA A 280 14.34 30.68 8.63
C ALA A 280 13.64 30.01 7.44
N ALA A 281 13.19 28.75 7.57
CA ALA A 281 12.43 28.11 6.49
C ALA A 281 11.06 28.77 6.38
N PRO A 282 10.62 29.22 5.19
CA PRO A 282 9.30 29.82 5.01
C PRO A 282 8.20 28.83 5.41
N LYS A 283 7.21 29.33 6.18
CA LYS A 283 6.03 28.54 6.52
C LYS A 283 5.34 28.17 5.20
N PRO A 284 4.92 26.91 5.01
CA PRO A 284 4.09 26.55 3.88
C PRO A 284 2.80 27.38 3.94
N GLN A 285 2.50 28.05 2.82
CA GLN A 285 1.26 28.81 2.62
C GLN A 285 0.07 27.86 2.49
#